data_592076614aa8d15bae1b900704f7c24b
#
_entry.id   592076614aa8d15bae1b900704f7c24b
#
_cell.length_a   1.000
_cell.length_b   1.000
_cell.length_c   1.000
_cell.angle_alpha   90.00
_cell.angle_beta   90.00
_cell.angle_gamma   90.00
#
_symmetry.space_group_name_H-M   'P 1'
#
loop_
_entity.id
_entity.type
_entity.pdbx_description
1 polymer ?
#
loop_
_entity_poly.entity_id
_entity_poly.type
_entity_poly.pdbx_seq_one_letter_code
_entity_poly.pdbx_strand_id
1 'polypeptide(L)'
;MNPDRRGFRFSFNAPAEIAPEGSPSATVSVRATEISLHGCQLETPAPFAELTPVFVKIFYESEYFEAKGTVIYVKPSVGMGLEFRDVKPHCRVVLQKWILAALRGRSKAE
;
A
#
# COMPACT_ATOMS: atom_id res chain seq x y z
N MET A 1 9.99 -19.42 8.55
CA MET A 1 10.24 -18.16 8.36
C MET A 1 9.00 -17.36 8.43
N ASN A 2 9.20 -16.30 8.91
CA ASN A 2 8.11 -15.53 9.31
C ASN A 2 7.99 -14.31 8.42
N PRO A 3 6.89 -14.12 7.78
CA PRO A 3 6.74 -12.94 6.93
C PRO A 3 6.93 -11.68 7.73
N ASP A 4 6.80 -11.78 9.04
CA ASP A 4 6.94 -10.59 9.86
C ASP A 4 8.32 -10.05 9.91
N ARG A 5 9.30 -10.83 9.49
CA ARG A 5 10.62 -10.28 9.46
C ARG A 5 10.73 -9.11 8.52
N ARG A 6 9.76 -8.97 7.64
CA ARG A 6 9.75 -7.86 6.72
C ARG A 6 9.08 -6.64 7.33
N GLY A 7 8.71 -6.73 8.59
CA GLY A 7 8.07 -5.64 9.26
C GLY A 7 6.62 -5.95 9.54
N PHE A 8 6.04 -5.18 10.41
CA PHE A 8 4.66 -5.39 10.81
C PHE A 8 3.73 -4.82 9.77
N ARG A 9 2.58 -5.47 9.62
CA ARG A 9 1.50 -4.96 8.80
C ARG A 9 0.40 -4.47 9.71
N PHE A 10 -0.16 -3.33 9.36
CA PHE A 10 -1.18 -2.71 10.19
C PHE A 10 -2.45 -2.54 9.40
N SER A 11 -3.59 -2.75 10.04
CA SER A 11 -4.87 -2.45 9.44
C SER A 11 -4.90 -0.97 9.12
N PHE A 12 -5.38 -0.64 7.93
CA PHE A 12 -5.32 0.70 7.46
C PHE A 12 -6.45 0.85 6.46
N ASN A 13 -7.20 1.92 6.56
CA ASN A 13 -8.36 2.08 5.70
C ASN A 13 -8.28 3.44 5.04
N ALA A 14 -7.84 3.46 3.80
CA ALA A 14 -7.63 4.73 3.14
C ALA A 14 -7.90 4.59 1.64
N PRO A 15 -8.42 5.65 1.02
CA PRO A 15 -8.58 5.65 -0.43
C PRO A 15 -7.22 5.68 -1.11
N ALA A 16 -7.14 5.06 -2.26
CA ALA A 16 -5.90 4.98 -3.01
C ALA A 16 -6.18 4.94 -4.50
N GLU A 17 -5.15 5.23 -5.26
CA GLU A 17 -5.20 5.14 -6.72
C GLU A 17 -4.03 4.29 -7.17
N ILE A 18 -4.24 3.51 -8.21
CA ILE A 18 -3.17 2.67 -8.73
C ILE A 18 -3.27 2.63 -10.25
N ALA A 19 -2.12 2.59 -10.90
CA ALA A 19 -2.05 2.50 -12.35
C ALA A 19 -0.88 1.62 -12.74
N PRO A 20 -0.98 0.90 -13.87
CA PRO A 20 0.21 0.24 -14.41
C PRO A 20 1.26 1.31 -14.71
N GLU A 21 2.51 0.99 -14.46
CA GLU A 21 3.57 1.98 -14.58
C GLU A 21 3.66 2.58 -15.97
N GLY A 22 3.39 1.81 -16.99
CA GLY A 22 3.45 2.30 -18.36
C GLY A 22 2.17 2.95 -18.86
N SER A 23 1.13 3.04 -18.03
CA SER A 23 -0.19 3.51 -18.48
C SER A 23 -0.84 4.37 -17.41
N PRO A 24 -0.31 5.56 -17.16
CA PRO A 24 -0.88 6.40 -16.09
C PRO A 24 -2.34 6.79 -16.34
N SER A 25 -2.79 6.78 -17.60
CA SER A 25 -4.19 7.08 -17.88
C SER A 25 -5.11 5.95 -17.46
N ALA A 26 -4.57 4.79 -17.10
CA ALA A 26 -5.37 3.66 -16.64
C ALA A 26 -5.47 3.62 -15.11
N THR A 27 -5.39 4.76 -14.47
CA THR A 27 -5.52 4.86 -13.02
C THR A 27 -6.91 4.46 -12.58
N VAL A 28 -6.98 3.64 -11.55
CA VAL A 28 -8.24 3.22 -10.96
C VAL A 28 -8.23 3.51 -9.47
N SER A 29 -9.43 3.72 -8.92
CA SER A 29 -9.59 3.96 -7.49
C SER A 29 -9.72 2.64 -6.78
N VAL A 30 -8.99 2.51 -5.67
CA VAL A 30 -8.99 1.28 -4.87
C VAL A 30 -8.96 1.70 -3.41
N ARG A 31 -8.88 0.74 -2.51
CA ARG A 31 -8.82 1.02 -1.08
C ARG A 31 -7.66 0.28 -0.46
N ALA A 32 -6.83 1.01 0.27
CA ALA A 32 -5.73 0.40 0.99
C ALA A 32 -6.27 -0.12 2.32
N THR A 33 -6.04 -1.40 2.60
CA THR A 33 -6.56 -2.05 3.80
C THR A 33 -5.48 -2.49 4.77
N GLU A 34 -4.24 -2.58 4.32
CA GLU A 34 -3.10 -2.88 5.17
C GLU A 34 -1.90 -2.14 4.66
N ILE A 35 -1.02 -1.76 5.57
CA ILE A 35 0.19 -1.04 5.20
C ILE A 35 1.36 -1.50 6.06
N SER A 36 2.54 -1.53 5.46
CA SER A 36 3.79 -1.80 6.14
C SER A 36 4.88 -0.97 5.50
N LEU A 37 6.09 -1.05 6.02
CA LEU A 37 7.22 -0.32 5.43
C LEU A 37 7.57 -0.83 4.03
N HIS A 38 7.16 -2.05 3.70
CA HIS A 38 7.60 -2.68 2.46
C HIS A 38 6.49 -2.86 1.43
N GLY A 39 5.27 -2.61 1.80
CA GLY A 39 4.17 -2.82 0.86
C GLY A 39 2.82 -2.53 1.46
N CYS A 40 1.79 -2.84 0.69
CA CYS A 40 0.43 -2.61 1.14
C CYS A 40 -0.50 -3.63 0.50
N GLN A 41 -1.71 -3.71 1.03
CA GLN A 41 -2.76 -4.52 0.44
C GLN A 41 -3.84 -3.60 -0.05
N LEU A 42 -4.31 -3.82 -1.26
CA LEU A 42 -5.35 -3.01 -1.89
C LEU A 42 -6.55 -3.88 -2.16
N GLU A 43 -7.72 -3.32 -1.89
CA GLU A 43 -8.99 -3.98 -2.15
C GLU A 43 -9.58 -3.43 -3.42
N THR A 44 -9.89 -4.31 -4.35
CA THR A 44 -10.49 -3.94 -5.63
C THR A 44 -11.10 -5.19 -6.26
N PRO A 45 -12.27 -5.05 -6.93
CA PRO A 45 -12.86 -6.20 -7.62
C PRO A 45 -12.09 -6.59 -8.88
N ALA A 46 -11.19 -5.73 -9.36
CA ALA A 46 -10.47 -5.98 -10.60
C ALA A 46 -8.97 -5.78 -10.41
N PRO A 47 -8.30 -6.66 -9.65
CA PRO A 47 -6.86 -6.50 -9.43
C PRO A 47 -6.06 -6.69 -10.70
N PHE A 48 -4.88 -6.05 -10.74
CA PHE A 48 -3.95 -6.24 -11.85
C PHE A 48 -3.27 -7.59 -11.72
N ALA A 49 -2.70 -8.05 -12.82
CA ALA A 49 -2.02 -9.34 -12.84
C ALA A 49 -0.77 -9.32 -11.95
N GLU A 50 -0.43 -10.48 -11.43
CA GLU A 50 0.78 -10.67 -10.65
C GLU A 50 2.00 -10.22 -11.46
N LEU A 51 2.95 -9.60 -10.78
CA LEU A 51 4.19 -9.07 -11.34
C LEU A 51 4.03 -7.81 -12.20
N THR A 52 2.84 -7.23 -12.24
CA THR A 52 2.63 -5.96 -12.92
C THR A 52 3.35 -4.85 -12.16
N PRO A 53 4.22 -4.09 -12.81
CA PRO A 53 4.80 -2.91 -12.18
C PRO A 53 3.77 -1.79 -12.15
N VAL A 54 3.62 -1.16 -11.01
CA VAL A 54 2.55 -0.20 -10.77
C VAL A 54 3.05 1.05 -10.06
N PHE A 55 2.22 2.06 -10.13
CA PHE A 55 2.39 3.31 -9.43
C PHE A 55 1.21 3.41 -8.48
N VAL A 56 1.45 3.56 -7.19
CA VAL A 56 0.36 3.61 -6.21
C VAL A 56 0.43 4.91 -5.43
N LYS A 57 -0.74 5.47 -5.12
CA LYS A 57 -0.85 6.68 -4.32
C LYS A 57 -1.93 6.45 -3.29
N ILE A 58 -1.60 6.64 -2.03
CA ILE A 58 -2.51 6.41 -0.92
C ILE A 58 -2.75 7.74 -0.23
N PHE A 59 -4.00 8.04 0.07
CA PHE A 59 -4.38 9.31 0.71
C PHE A 59 -4.86 9.03 2.12
N TYR A 60 -4.33 9.74 3.10
CA TYR A 60 -4.76 9.55 4.46
C TYR A 60 -4.70 10.89 5.20
N GLU A 61 -5.84 11.32 5.68
CA GLU A 61 -6.00 12.63 6.29
C GLU A 61 -5.57 13.70 5.30
N SER A 62 -4.67 14.58 5.63
CA SER A 62 -4.26 15.63 4.71
C SER A 62 -2.95 15.31 4.02
N GLU A 63 -2.53 14.05 4.05
CA GLU A 63 -1.25 13.65 3.48
C GLU A 63 -1.45 12.58 2.41
N TYR A 64 -0.40 12.34 1.64
CA TYR A 64 -0.42 11.24 0.68
C TYR A 64 0.94 10.58 0.64
N PHE A 65 0.95 9.34 0.16
CA PHE A 65 2.14 8.54 -0.02
C PHE A 65 2.12 7.98 -1.44
N GLU A 66 3.24 8.10 -2.14
CA GLU A 66 3.37 7.55 -3.49
C GLU A 66 4.55 6.61 -3.55
N ALA A 67 4.43 5.56 -4.36
CA ALA A 67 5.53 4.64 -4.56
C ALA A 67 5.36 3.90 -5.87
N LYS A 68 6.48 3.43 -6.41
CA LYS A 68 6.45 2.42 -7.46
C LYS A 68 6.50 1.08 -6.77
N GLY A 69 5.76 0.14 -7.28
CA GLY A 69 5.70 -1.17 -6.67
C GLY A 69 5.44 -2.26 -7.71
N THR A 70 5.33 -3.47 -7.22
CA THR A 70 5.02 -4.63 -8.04
C THR A 70 3.93 -5.41 -7.37
N VAL A 71 2.97 -5.90 -8.16
CA VAL A 71 1.92 -6.78 -7.65
C VAL A 71 2.57 -8.12 -7.33
N ILE A 72 2.55 -8.52 -6.06
CA ILE A 72 3.21 -9.75 -5.65
C ILE A 72 2.24 -10.91 -5.43
N TYR A 73 0.96 -10.63 -5.25
CA TYR A 73 -0.05 -11.68 -5.25
C TYR A 73 -1.40 -11.06 -5.59
N VAL A 74 -2.31 -11.90 -6.02
CA VAL A 74 -3.64 -11.48 -6.43
C VAL A 74 -4.66 -12.39 -5.77
N LYS A 75 -5.71 -11.78 -5.22
CA LYS A 75 -6.90 -12.50 -4.77
C LYS A 75 -8.01 -12.08 -5.72
N PRO A 76 -8.39 -12.95 -6.66
CA PRO A 76 -9.36 -12.57 -7.69
C PRO A 76 -10.64 -12.01 -7.10
N SER A 77 -11.14 -10.94 -7.67
CA SER A 77 -12.35 -10.24 -7.25
C SER A 77 -12.27 -9.62 -5.87
N VAL A 78 -11.12 -9.72 -5.18
CA VAL A 78 -10.95 -9.21 -3.82
C VAL A 78 -9.91 -8.11 -3.78
N GLY A 79 -8.71 -8.39 -4.28
CA GLY A 79 -7.66 -7.40 -4.22
C GLY A 79 -6.30 -7.95 -4.60
N MET A 80 -5.28 -7.21 -4.22
CA MET A 80 -3.91 -7.56 -4.56
C MET A 80 -2.96 -7.01 -3.51
N GLY A 81 -1.80 -7.65 -3.40
CA GLY A 81 -0.75 -7.17 -2.52
C GLY A 81 0.37 -6.57 -3.33
N LEU A 82 0.93 -5.48 -2.84
CA LEU A 82 2.02 -4.78 -3.49
C LEU A 82 3.26 -4.79 -2.65
N GLU A 83 4.41 -4.90 -3.31
CA GLU A 83 5.69 -4.67 -2.68
C GLU A 83 6.22 -3.36 -3.24
N PHE A 84 6.65 -2.44 -2.37
CA PHE A 84 7.20 -1.16 -2.81
C PHE A 84 8.62 -1.39 -3.33
N ARG A 85 8.92 -0.84 -4.51
CA ARG A 85 10.24 -0.94 -5.10
C ARG A 85 11.02 0.37 -4.99
N ASP A 86 10.30 1.49 -5.02
CA ASP A 86 10.96 2.77 -5.05
C ASP A 86 10.07 3.78 -4.34
N VAL A 87 10.56 4.29 -3.21
CA VAL A 87 9.83 5.25 -2.39
C VAL A 87 10.72 6.47 -2.22
N LYS A 88 10.23 7.62 -2.63
CA LYS A 88 10.99 8.86 -2.47
C LYS A 88 11.16 9.20 -1.00
N PRO A 89 12.25 9.90 -0.65
CA PRO A 89 12.53 10.17 0.77
C PRO A 89 11.39 10.84 1.52
N HIS A 90 10.74 11.85 0.93
CA HIS A 90 9.67 12.53 1.65
C HIS A 90 8.44 11.63 1.84
N CYS A 91 8.20 10.72 0.92
CA CYS A 91 7.11 9.77 1.06
C CYS A 91 7.44 8.70 2.10
N ARG A 92 8.71 8.36 2.21
CA ARG A 92 9.15 7.42 3.25
C ARG A 92 8.88 8.00 4.63
N VAL A 93 9.08 9.29 4.80
CA VAL A 93 8.79 9.95 6.08
C VAL A 93 7.28 9.88 6.39
N VAL A 94 6.45 10.13 5.39
CA VAL A 94 5.00 10.03 5.59
C VAL A 94 4.60 8.62 5.98
N LEU A 95 5.14 7.63 5.29
CA LEU A 95 4.84 6.23 5.59
C LEU A 95 5.24 5.87 7.01
N GLN A 96 6.42 6.28 7.44
CA GLN A 96 6.88 6.02 8.80
C GLN A 96 5.96 6.67 9.82
N LYS A 97 5.50 7.88 9.53
CA LYS A 97 4.60 8.58 10.43
C LYS A 97 3.28 7.82 10.57
N TRP A 98 2.73 7.33 9.47
CA TRP A 98 1.49 6.58 9.50
C TRP A 98 1.65 5.29 10.31
N ILE A 99 2.78 4.60 10.13
CA ILE A 99 3.04 3.36 10.85
C ILE A 99 3.21 3.61 12.34
N LEU A 100 3.92 4.68 12.70
CA LEU A 100 4.05 5.05 14.10
C LEU A 100 2.71 5.37 14.74
N ALA A 101 1.84 6.05 14.00
CA ALA A 101 0.52 6.36 14.51
C ALA A 101 -0.29 5.09 14.72
N ALA A 102 -0.16 4.12 13.81
CA ALA A 102 -0.85 2.84 13.95
C ALA A 102 -0.34 2.07 15.16
N LEU A 103 0.97 2.11 15.38
CA LEU A 103 1.56 1.46 16.55
C LEU A 103 1.06 2.07 17.84
N ARG A 104 1.00 3.41 17.90
CA ARG A 104 0.50 4.08 19.08
C ARG A 104 -0.97 3.76 19.32
N GLY A 105 -1.74 3.71 18.25
CA GLY A 105 -3.15 3.36 18.38
C GLY A 105 -3.33 1.97 18.93
N ARG A 106 -2.51 1.02 18.50
CA ARG A 106 -2.57 -0.33 19.02
C ARG A 106 -2.20 -0.37 20.50
N SER A 107 -1.15 0.37 20.84
CA SER A 107 -0.75 0.43 22.26
C SER A 107 -1.85 1.00 23.11
N LYS A 108 -2.50 2.03 22.62
CA LYS A 108 -3.55 2.67 23.41
C LYS A 108 -4.78 1.81 23.51
N ALA A 109 -5.04 0.97 22.52
CA ALA A 109 -6.20 0.12 22.55
C ALA A 109 -6.07 -0.95 23.62
N GLU A 110 -4.90 -1.18 24.09
CA GLU A 110 -4.69 -2.13 25.16
C GLU A 110 -5.00 -1.47 26.47
#